data_c36e9a7683826fa6acda91efeff8c825
#
_entry.id   c36e9a7683826fa6acda91efeff8c825
#
_cell.length_a   1.000
_cell.length_b   1.000
_cell.length_c   1.000
_cell.angle_alpha   90.00
_cell.angle_beta   90.00
_cell.angle_gamma   90.00
#
_symmetry.space_group_name_H-M   'P 1'
#
loop_
_entity.id
_entity.type
_entity.pdbx_description
1 polymer ?
#
loop_
_entity_poly.entity_id
_entity_poly.type
_entity_poly.pdbx_seq_one_letter_code
_entity_poly.pdbx_strand_id
1 'polypeptide(L)'
;MASTANFALEKATPGGYRNTWGGTINTGMDKIDELLALAMPVGTIQMYPLSTAPVATTNGGTWMVCDASAISRTAYSALYAIIGTSYGVGDGSTTFNLPDLRSRVPVGYNVDTISGRSTRAIAAGSGTETHTLLDAEIPKHTHPITDAGHIHATTEAAHTHTGTTAS
;
A
#
# COMPACT_ATOMS: atom_id res chain seq x y z
N MET A 1 -30.14 39.45 -2.84
CA MET A 1 -29.45 38.41 -3.68
C MET A 1 -30.09 37.07 -3.38
N ALA A 2 -30.41 36.28 -4.42
CA ALA A 2 -30.94 34.93 -4.24
C ALA A 2 -29.78 33.93 -4.23
N SER A 3 -29.72 33.11 -3.18
CA SER A 3 -28.72 32.03 -3.03
C SER A 3 -29.22 30.74 -3.69
N THR A 4 -28.34 30.00 -4.33
CA THR A 4 -28.67 28.65 -4.79
C THR A 4 -28.55 27.65 -3.63
N ALA A 5 -29.58 26.81 -3.47
CA ALA A 5 -29.69 25.91 -2.29
C ALA A 5 -28.52 24.92 -2.13
N ASN A 6 -27.83 24.57 -3.22
CA ASN A 6 -26.78 23.53 -3.17
C ASN A 6 -25.36 24.07 -2.98
N PHE A 7 -25.07 25.32 -3.36
CA PHE A 7 -23.71 25.86 -3.31
C PHE A 7 -23.61 27.23 -2.63
N ALA A 8 -24.71 27.75 -2.10
CA ALA A 8 -24.77 29.08 -1.51
C ALA A 8 -24.16 30.19 -2.41
N LEU A 9 -24.20 29.99 -3.72
CA LEU A 9 -23.72 30.95 -4.69
C LEU A 9 -24.75 32.10 -4.81
N GLU A 10 -24.29 33.31 -4.61
CA GLU A 10 -25.11 34.48 -4.79
C GLU A 10 -25.37 34.74 -6.27
N LYS A 11 -26.65 34.77 -6.67
CA LYS A 11 -27.00 35.19 -8.01
C LYS A 11 -26.95 36.71 -8.12
N ALA A 12 -26.17 37.19 -9.07
CA ALA A 12 -26.17 38.60 -9.39
C ALA A 12 -27.58 39.05 -9.83
N THR A 13 -28.10 40.12 -9.22
CA THR A 13 -29.41 40.69 -9.62
C THR A 13 -29.28 41.42 -10.93
N PRO A 14 -30.16 41.15 -11.95
CA PRO A 14 -30.15 41.91 -13.19
C PRO A 14 -30.34 43.40 -12.88
N GLY A 15 -29.45 44.24 -13.37
CA GLY A 15 -29.47 45.70 -13.12
C GLY A 15 -28.63 46.17 -11.93
N GLY A 16 -27.92 45.27 -11.21
CA GLY A 16 -26.93 45.61 -10.19
C GLY A 16 -25.72 46.33 -10.78
N TYR A 17 -25.17 47.24 -10.01
CA TYR A 17 -24.11 48.15 -10.43
C TYR A 17 -22.93 47.47 -11.10
N ARG A 18 -22.38 48.10 -12.14
CA ARG A 18 -21.32 47.59 -13.02
C ARG A 18 -20.02 47.14 -12.27
N ASN A 19 -19.82 47.60 -11.06
CA ASN A 19 -18.61 47.27 -10.26
C ASN A 19 -18.79 46.11 -9.28
N THR A 20 -19.97 45.55 -9.10
CA THR A 20 -20.23 44.43 -8.15
C THR A 20 -20.18 43.07 -8.80
N TRP A 21 -20.27 42.99 -10.12
CA TRP A 21 -20.24 41.71 -10.84
C TRP A 21 -18.93 40.96 -10.66
N GLY A 22 -17.79 41.63 -10.75
CA GLY A 22 -16.49 41.00 -10.56
C GLY A 22 -16.32 40.42 -9.15
N GLY A 23 -16.74 41.15 -8.12
CA GLY A 23 -16.68 40.68 -6.75
C GLY A 23 -17.61 39.47 -6.50
N THR A 24 -18.83 39.51 -7.02
CA THR A 24 -19.79 38.40 -6.84
C THR A 24 -19.33 37.13 -7.57
N ILE A 25 -18.80 37.28 -8.80
CA ILE A 25 -18.26 36.14 -9.56
C ILE A 25 -17.05 35.55 -8.84
N ASN A 26 -16.09 36.39 -8.40
CA ASN A 26 -14.90 35.93 -7.69
C ASN A 26 -15.28 35.19 -6.40
N THR A 27 -16.18 35.74 -5.59
CA THR A 27 -16.63 35.04 -4.37
C THR A 27 -17.30 33.71 -4.68
N GLY A 28 -18.03 33.62 -5.79
CA GLY A 28 -18.62 32.34 -6.23
C GLY A 28 -17.57 31.32 -6.67
N MET A 29 -16.53 31.77 -7.38
CA MET A 29 -15.41 30.93 -7.81
C MET A 29 -14.57 30.46 -6.60
N ASP A 30 -14.28 31.36 -5.66
CA ASP A 30 -13.58 31.02 -4.41
C ASP A 30 -14.30 29.91 -3.63
N LYS A 31 -15.64 29.96 -3.56
CA LYS A 31 -16.44 28.91 -2.92
C LYS A 31 -16.42 27.59 -3.69
N ILE A 32 -16.36 27.63 -5.01
CA ILE A 32 -16.22 26.42 -5.82
C ILE A 32 -14.85 25.80 -5.58
N ASP A 33 -13.80 26.59 -5.55
CA ASP A 33 -12.44 26.11 -5.27
C ASP A 33 -12.33 25.50 -3.87
N GLU A 34 -12.95 26.12 -2.87
CA GLU A 34 -13.03 25.59 -1.50
C GLU A 34 -13.75 24.22 -1.45
N LEU A 35 -14.89 24.10 -2.13
CA LEU A 35 -15.65 22.84 -2.19
C LEU A 35 -14.90 21.75 -2.94
N LEU A 36 -14.18 22.08 -3.98
CA LEU A 36 -13.38 21.14 -4.75
C LEU A 36 -12.14 20.70 -3.95
N ALA A 37 -11.51 21.60 -3.20
CA ALA A 37 -10.43 21.26 -2.27
C ALA A 37 -10.89 20.31 -1.16
N LEU A 38 -12.14 20.46 -0.68
CA LEU A 38 -12.73 19.57 0.30
C LEU A 38 -13.06 18.18 -0.29
N ALA A 39 -13.39 18.10 -1.58
CA ALA A 39 -13.70 16.84 -2.26
C ALA A 39 -12.46 15.94 -2.43
N MET A 40 -11.27 16.54 -2.56
CA MET A 40 -10.00 15.79 -2.70
C MET A 40 -8.89 16.47 -1.90
N PRO A 41 -8.78 16.19 -0.61
CA PRO A 41 -7.78 16.81 0.24
C PRO A 41 -6.36 16.45 -0.21
N VAL A 42 -5.42 17.37 0.00
CA VAL A 42 -4.00 17.14 -0.27
C VAL A 42 -3.52 15.90 0.50
N GLY A 43 -2.74 15.06 -0.17
CA GLY A 43 -2.28 13.79 0.41
C GLY A 43 -3.22 12.61 0.17
N THR A 44 -4.33 12.80 -0.53
CA THR A 44 -5.19 11.69 -0.98
C THR A 44 -4.40 10.75 -1.88
N ILE A 45 -4.46 9.45 -1.59
CA ILE A 45 -3.88 8.39 -2.42
C ILE A 45 -5.01 7.69 -3.15
N GLN A 46 -4.88 7.58 -4.48
CA GLN A 46 -5.86 6.93 -5.34
C GLN A 46 -5.19 5.89 -6.23
N MET A 47 -5.84 4.74 -6.41
CA MET A 47 -5.42 3.75 -7.40
C MET A 47 -5.68 4.28 -8.81
N TYR A 48 -4.69 4.15 -9.67
CA TYR A 48 -4.76 4.61 -11.05
C TYR A 48 -4.20 3.54 -12.00
N PRO A 49 -4.86 3.22 -13.12
CA PRO A 49 -4.54 2.06 -13.95
C PRO A 49 -3.32 2.24 -14.87
N LEU A 50 -2.70 3.40 -14.89
CA LEU A 50 -1.56 3.71 -15.74
C LEU A 50 -0.28 3.93 -14.94
N SER A 51 0.87 3.75 -15.58
CA SER A 51 2.20 3.95 -14.99
C SER A 51 2.60 5.42 -14.82
N THR A 52 1.88 6.33 -15.46
CA THR A 52 2.11 7.78 -15.38
C THR A 52 0.99 8.44 -14.61
N ALA A 53 1.33 9.40 -13.76
CA ALA A 53 0.32 10.18 -13.04
C ALA A 53 -0.63 10.90 -14.03
N PRO A 54 -1.92 11.06 -13.71
CA PRO A 54 -2.83 11.83 -14.54
C PRO A 54 -2.36 13.28 -14.64
N VAL A 55 -2.51 13.85 -15.84
CA VAL A 55 -2.20 15.26 -16.07
C VAL A 55 -3.16 16.12 -15.26
N ALA A 56 -2.63 17.22 -14.72
CA ALA A 56 -3.26 18.13 -13.79
C ALA A 56 -4.77 18.29 -13.94
N THR A 57 -5.41 18.28 -12.83
CA THR A 57 -6.84 18.36 -12.67
C THR A 57 -7.31 19.80 -12.56
N THR A 58 -8.60 19.99 -12.65
CA THR A 58 -9.34 21.25 -12.58
C THR A 58 -9.06 22.11 -11.35
N ASN A 59 -8.35 21.60 -10.32
CA ASN A 59 -8.10 22.31 -9.06
C ASN A 59 -6.66 22.76 -8.85
N GLY A 60 -5.85 22.82 -9.90
CA GLY A 60 -4.42 23.19 -9.75
C GLY A 60 -3.58 22.18 -8.95
N GLY A 61 -4.17 21.09 -8.51
CA GLY A 61 -3.45 20.00 -7.84
C GLY A 61 -2.61 19.20 -8.82
N THR A 62 -1.44 18.77 -8.38
CA THR A 62 -0.57 17.90 -9.15
C THR A 62 -0.65 16.48 -8.59
N TRP A 63 -1.01 15.53 -9.45
CA TRP A 63 -0.89 14.11 -9.12
C TRP A 63 0.53 13.64 -9.32
N MET A 64 1.01 12.82 -8.43
CA MET A 64 2.35 12.24 -8.49
C MET A 64 2.28 10.73 -8.25
N VAL A 65 3.21 10.00 -8.86
CA VAL A 65 3.33 8.56 -8.61
C VAL A 65 3.94 8.35 -7.23
N CYS A 66 3.39 7.40 -6.48
CA CYS A 66 3.94 7.01 -5.18
C CYS A 66 5.11 6.03 -5.38
N ASP A 67 6.28 6.56 -5.75
CA ASP A 67 7.47 5.81 -6.16
C ASP A 67 8.73 6.13 -5.31
N ALA A 68 8.54 6.74 -4.14
CA ALA A 68 9.59 7.22 -3.26
C ALA A 68 10.41 8.40 -3.81
N SER A 69 9.98 9.06 -4.87
CA SER A 69 10.68 10.26 -5.41
C SER A 69 10.84 11.32 -4.35
N ALA A 70 12.01 11.98 -4.36
CA ALA A 70 12.28 13.14 -3.53
C ALA A 70 11.76 14.41 -4.22
N ILE A 71 10.88 15.14 -3.54
CA ILE A 71 10.23 16.35 -4.06
C ILE A 71 10.49 17.56 -3.15
N SER A 72 10.39 18.77 -3.69
CA SER A 72 10.71 20.02 -2.99
C SER A 72 9.71 20.33 -1.86
N ARG A 73 10.22 20.60 -0.67
CA ARG A 73 9.42 21.07 0.49
C ARG A 73 8.74 22.41 0.24
N THR A 74 9.37 23.28 -0.55
CA THR A 74 8.87 24.62 -0.86
C THR A 74 7.76 24.57 -1.91
N ALA A 75 7.99 23.83 -3.01
CA ALA A 75 7.02 23.73 -4.09
C ALA A 75 5.75 22.94 -3.66
N TYR A 76 5.90 21.97 -2.77
CA TYR A 76 4.82 21.12 -2.26
C TYR A 76 4.61 21.29 -0.75
N SER A 77 4.66 22.54 -0.30
CA SER A 77 4.60 22.88 1.13
C SER A 77 3.33 22.36 1.83
N ALA A 78 2.19 22.37 1.14
CA ALA A 78 0.93 21.84 1.68
C ALA A 78 1.01 20.32 1.92
N LEU A 79 1.60 19.55 1.01
CA LEU A 79 1.81 18.12 1.19
C LEU A 79 2.85 17.85 2.27
N TYR A 80 3.94 18.63 2.29
CA TYR A 80 4.96 18.52 3.31
C TYR A 80 4.43 18.78 4.72
N ALA A 81 3.51 19.73 4.87
CA ALA A 81 2.85 19.99 6.16
C ALA A 81 2.04 18.79 6.68
N ILE A 82 1.54 17.93 5.79
CA ILE A 82 0.74 16.76 6.15
C ILE A 82 1.61 15.53 6.43
N ILE A 83 2.51 15.16 5.50
CA ILE A 83 3.26 13.91 5.61
C ILE A 83 4.67 14.09 6.18
N GLY A 84 5.19 15.31 6.20
CA GLY A 84 6.53 15.61 6.70
C GLY A 84 7.60 14.75 6.04
N THR A 85 8.44 14.14 6.86
CA THR A 85 9.49 13.21 6.45
C THR A 85 9.16 11.75 6.75
N SER A 86 7.88 11.41 6.98
CA SER A 86 7.46 10.06 7.38
C SER A 86 7.87 8.98 6.40
N TYR A 87 7.98 9.31 5.11
CA TYR A 87 8.37 8.37 4.05
C TYR A 87 9.83 8.54 3.59
N GLY A 88 10.57 9.47 4.20
CA GLY A 88 11.98 9.72 3.96
C GLY A 88 12.33 11.19 3.98
N VAL A 89 13.56 11.49 4.38
CA VAL A 89 14.04 12.87 4.61
C VAL A 89 14.45 13.61 3.32
N GLY A 90 14.48 12.90 2.19
CA GLY A 90 15.03 13.43 0.95
C GLY A 90 16.53 13.73 1.08
N ASP A 91 16.94 14.94 0.70
CA ASP A 91 18.31 15.44 0.88
C ASP A 91 18.61 15.92 2.31
N GLY A 92 17.65 15.77 3.22
CA GLY A 92 17.74 16.20 4.62
C GLY A 92 17.34 17.66 4.86
N SER A 93 17.28 18.52 3.84
CA SER A 93 17.03 19.95 4.02
C SER A 93 15.95 20.54 3.12
N THR A 94 16.01 20.32 1.82
CA THR A 94 15.13 20.99 0.85
C THR A 94 14.07 20.08 0.23
N THR A 95 14.23 18.75 0.36
CA THR A 95 13.33 17.75 -0.21
C THR A 95 12.78 16.79 0.85
N PHE A 96 11.72 16.06 0.49
CA PHE A 96 11.15 14.96 1.26
C PHE A 96 10.66 13.89 0.29
N ASN A 97 10.52 12.65 0.75
CA ASN A 97 10.13 11.54 -0.11
C ASN A 97 8.62 11.32 -0.13
N LEU A 98 8.12 10.96 -1.29
CA LEU A 98 6.78 10.40 -1.46
C LEU A 98 6.72 8.97 -0.90
N PRO A 99 5.51 8.46 -0.58
CA PRO A 99 5.33 7.04 -0.29
C PRO A 99 5.83 6.16 -1.45
N ASP A 100 6.37 4.97 -1.13
CA ASP A 100 6.65 3.94 -2.14
C ASP A 100 5.56 2.86 -2.10
N LEU A 101 4.66 2.91 -3.07
CA LEU A 101 3.57 1.95 -3.20
C LEU A 101 3.77 0.98 -4.39
N ARG A 102 4.93 0.97 -5.01
CA ARG A 102 5.26 0.04 -6.09
C ARG A 102 5.24 -1.38 -5.53
N SER A 103 4.49 -2.27 -6.17
CA SER A 103 4.26 -3.66 -5.71
C SER A 103 3.73 -3.77 -4.26
N ARG A 104 2.98 -2.76 -3.80
CA ARG A 104 2.46 -2.69 -2.43
C ARG A 104 0.99 -2.37 -2.41
N VAL A 105 0.29 -2.91 -1.42
CA VAL A 105 -1.10 -2.57 -1.12
C VAL A 105 -1.12 -1.64 0.10
N PRO A 106 -1.78 -0.47 0.02
CA PRO A 106 -1.98 0.39 1.17
C PRO A 106 -2.81 -0.33 2.25
N VAL A 107 -2.31 -0.32 3.47
CA VAL A 107 -3.00 -0.88 4.63
C VAL A 107 -3.29 0.25 5.60
N GLY A 108 -4.50 0.23 6.20
CA GLY A 108 -4.90 1.24 7.18
C GLY A 108 -3.98 1.29 8.39
N TYR A 109 -3.71 2.49 8.87
CA TYR A 109 -3.00 2.73 10.11
C TYR A 109 -3.72 2.06 11.30
N ASN A 110 -2.96 1.38 12.14
CA ASN A 110 -3.46 0.78 13.37
C ASN A 110 -2.37 0.75 14.44
N VAL A 111 -2.59 1.45 15.54
CA VAL A 111 -1.73 1.40 16.73
C VAL A 111 -2.41 0.70 17.90
N ASP A 112 -3.67 0.33 17.74
CA ASP A 112 -4.42 -0.32 18.80
C ASP A 112 -3.98 -1.78 18.93
N THR A 113 -3.89 -2.25 20.17
CA THR A 113 -3.64 -3.66 20.49
C THR A 113 -4.90 -4.50 20.46
N ILE A 114 -5.81 -4.25 19.50
CA ILE A 114 -7.03 -5.03 19.37
C ILE A 114 -6.65 -6.46 19.02
N SER A 115 -7.16 -7.40 19.81
CA SER A 115 -6.88 -8.83 19.62
C SER A 115 -7.13 -9.30 18.18
N GLY A 116 -6.16 -10.01 17.63
CA GLY A 116 -6.20 -10.54 16.25
C GLY A 116 -5.83 -9.54 15.15
N ARG A 117 -5.47 -8.31 15.49
CA ARG A 117 -4.97 -7.32 14.51
C ARG A 117 -3.50 -7.00 14.76
N SER A 118 -2.74 -6.95 13.69
CA SER A 118 -1.35 -6.46 13.76
C SER A 118 -1.32 -4.94 13.83
N THR A 119 -0.44 -4.38 14.63
CA THR A 119 -0.16 -2.95 14.61
C THR A 119 0.49 -2.54 13.29
N ARG A 120 0.12 -1.39 12.77
CA ARG A 120 0.67 -0.79 11.54
C ARG A 120 0.93 0.68 11.77
N ALA A 121 2.19 1.04 11.92
CA ALA A 121 2.57 2.45 11.97
C ALA A 121 2.54 3.08 10.57
N ILE A 122 2.47 4.42 10.51
CA ILE A 122 2.61 5.16 9.26
C ILE A 122 3.98 4.83 8.64
N ALA A 123 4.01 4.66 7.33
CA ALA A 123 5.19 4.29 6.54
C ALA A 123 5.80 2.91 6.85
N ALA A 124 5.22 2.12 7.75
CA ALA A 124 5.68 0.77 8.01
C ALA A 124 5.33 -0.16 6.84
N GLY A 125 6.35 -0.82 6.28
CA GLY A 125 6.17 -1.90 5.31
C GLY A 125 6.16 -3.25 6.00
N SER A 126 5.41 -4.21 5.45
CA SER A 126 5.43 -5.61 5.88
C SER A 126 5.04 -6.53 4.74
N GLY A 127 5.33 -7.82 4.92
CA GLY A 127 5.11 -8.84 3.89
C GLY A 127 6.36 -9.08 3.03
N THR A 128 6.32 -10.15 2.27
CA THR A 128 7.37 -10.58 1.33
C THR A 128 6.71 -10.95 0.01
N GLU A 129 7.37 -10.69 -1.11
CA GLU A 129 6.85 -11.09 -2.43
C GLU A 129 6.92 -12.60 -2.65
N THR A 130 7.91 -13.25 -2.02
CA THR A 130 8.10 -14.69 -2.11
C THR A 130 8.25 -15.28 -0.71
N HIS A 131 7.70 -16.46 -0.51
CA HIS A 131 7.84 -17.20 0.73
C HIS A 131 8.28 -18.63 0.43
N THR A 132 9.38 -19.05 1.03
CA THR A 132 9.81 -20.46 0.99
C THR A 132 9.19 -21.16 2.19
N LEU A 133 8.41 -22.20 1.94
CA LEU A 133 7.80 -22.98 3.00
C LEU A 133 8.87 -23.62 3.88
N LEU A 134 8.71 -23.51 5.17
CA LEU A 134 9.51 -24.22 6.17
C LEU A 134 8.81 -25.53 6.54
N ASP A 135 9.59 -26.53 7.01
CA ASP A 135 9.03 -27.81 7.45
C ASP A 135 7.95 -27.66 8.53
N ALA A 136 8.06 -26.65 9.38
CA ALA A 136 7.09 -26.35 10.42
C ALA A 136 5.75 -25.78 9.89
N GLU A 137 5.71 -25.30 8.67
CA GLU A 137 4.51 -24.73 8.02
C GLU A 137 3.75 -25.77 7.20
N ILE A 138 4.34 -26.95 7.00
CA ILE A 138 3.71 -28.07 6.32
C ILE A 138 3.04 -28.96 7.37
N PRO A 139 1.72 -29.24 7.26
CA PRO A 139 1.07 -30.19 8.15
C PRO A 139 1.77 -31.55 8.14
N LYS A 140 1.97 -32.14 9.29
CA LYS A 140 2.53 -33.50 9.38
C LYS A 140 1.65 -34.45 8.60
N HIS A 141 2.24 -35.15 7.65
CA HIS A 141 1.57 -36.16 6.84
C HIS A 141 2.45 -37.40 6.74
N THR A 142 1.84 -38.54 6.55
CA THR A 142 2.50 -39.83 6.38
C THR A 142 2.14 -40.42 5.03
N HIS A 143 3.12 -40.99 4.36
CA HIS A 143 2.89 -41.79 3.17
C HIS A 143 2.83 -43.25 3.56
N PRO A 144 1.77 -44.02 3.26
CA PRO A 144 1.80 -45.46 3.41
C PRO A 144 2.79 -46.01 2.39
N ILE A 145 3.87 -46.62 2.86
CA ILE A 145 4.79 -47.37 2.01
C ILE A 145 4.27 -48.82 1.98
N THR A 146 3.78 -49.24 0.80
CA THR A 146 3.48 -50.61 0.56
C THR A 146 4.76 -51.26 0.06
N ASP A 147 5.50 -51.93 0.97
CA ASP A 147 6.60 -52.80 0.57
C ASP A 147 6.02 -54.09 0.02
N ALA A 148 6.27 -54.38 -1.23
CA ALA A 148 5.79 -55.62 -1.88
C ALA A 148 6.49 -56.88 -1.32
N GLY A 149 7.25 -56.73 -0.25
CA GLY A 149 7.97 -57.85 0.37
C GLY A 149 9.07 -58.42 -0.55
N HIS A 150 10.28 -58.25 -0.18
CA HIS A 150 11.37 -58.97 -0.83
C HIS A 150 11.93 -60.00 0.12
N ILE A 151 12.30 -61.18 -0.42
CA ILE A 151 12.94 -62.28 0.31
C ILE A 151 14.36 -62.38 -0.13
N HIS A 152 15.23 -62.46 0.87
CA HIS A 152 16.63 -62.82 0.63
C HIS A 152 16.76 -64.35 0.63
N ALA A 153 17.16 -64.94 -0.49
CA ALA A 153 17.52 -66.34 -0.52
C ALA A 153 18.92 -66.45 0.15
N THR A 154 18.95 -67.08 1.30
CA THR A 154 20.23 -67.48 1.95
C THR A 154 20.61 -68.84 1.40
N THR A 155 21.66 -68.92 0.60
CA THR A 155 22.29 -70.19 0.22
C THR A 155 23.33 -70.52 1.28
N GLU A 156 23.01 -71.44 2.18
CA GLU A 156 24.04 -72.05 3.05
C GLU A 156 24.79 -73.12 2.27
N ALA A 157 26.07 -73.00 2.18
CA ALA A 157 26.90 -74.09 1.68
C ALA A 157 26.89 -75.24 2.70
N ALA A 158 26.49 -76.43 2.23
CA ALA A 158 26.49 -77.60 3.09
C ALA A 158 27.88 -77.84 3.70
N HIS A 159 27.94 -77.88 5.04
CA HIS A 159 29.14 -78.22 5.78
C HIS A 159 28.93 -79.58 6.49
N THR A 160 29.96 -80.42 6.43
CA THR A 160 29.93 -81.73 7.11
C THR A 160 30.76 -81.66 8.39
N HIS A 161 30.14 -82.17 9.48
CA HIS A 161 30.90 -82.41 10.72
C HIS A 161 31.47 -83.81 10.70
N THR A 162 32.80 -83.91 10.70
CA THR A 162 33.47 -85.15 10.93
C THR A 162 33.71 -85.31 12.40
N GLY A 163 32.91 -86.11 13.10
CA GLY A 163 33.13 -86.54 14.47
C GLY A 163 33.98 -87.80 14.47
N THR A 164 35.15 -87.77 15.12
CA THR A 164 35.93 -88.94 15.49
C THR A 164 35.43 -89.39 16.82
N THR A 165 34.77 -90.59 16.89
CA THR A 165 34.52 -91.28 18.13
C THR A 165 35.82 -91.97 18.55
N ALA A 166 36.39 -91.57 19.68
CA ALA A 166 37.49 -92.27 20.32
C ALA A 166 36.83 -93.41 21.11
N SER A 167 37.35 -94.62 20.88
CA SER A 167 37.06 -95.83 21.62
C SER A 167 37.98 -95.92 22.79
#